data_bbcb894fee5c70b05a1c04ee34566e59
#
_entry.id   bbcb894fee5c70b05a1c04ee34566e59
#
_cell.length_a   1.000
_cell.length_b   1.000
_cell.length_c   1.000
_cell.angle_alpha   90.00
_cell.angle_beta   90.00
_cell.angle_gamma   90.00
#
_symmetry.space_group_name_H-M   'P 1'
#
loop_
_entity.id
_entity.type
_entity.pdbx_description
1 polymer ?
#
loop_
_entity_poly.entity_id
_entity_poly.type
_entity_poly.pdbx_seq_one_letter_code
_entity_poly.pdbx_strand_id
1 'polypeptide(L)'
;MSVPSLNLVSDCGSCFGLCCVALPFAAGTDFAVNKAAGTPCRNLGTDFTCGIHERLRDTGFPGCTVYDCFGAGQHVSQVTFGGRSWREAPESAATMFEVFPVVRQLHELLWYLAEALTFAPARPVHGELRRALEETERLAAGTPEEILAVDVPAHRQAVAELLLRASELVRAAVPRRAEHRGADLFGARLRGADLRGANLRGALLVAADLAGADLRLADLVGADLRDANLAGADLTEALFLTQAQLNAARGDAATRLPAALQRPAHWPDTAEALPPAPGGGRAPRTSRKPQSGGRSGRPRRR
;
A
#
# COMPACT_ATOMS: atom_id res chain seq x y z
N MET A 1 9.53 6.62 24.60
CA MET A 1 9.17 5.19 24.77
C MET A 1 9.31 4.58 23.41
N SER A 2 10.28 3.69 23.21
CA SER A 2 10.48 2.98 21.94
C SER A 2 9.27 2.11 21.67
N VAL A 3 8.67 2.24 20.48
CA VAL A 3 7.75 1.23 19.95
C VAL A 3 8.55 -0.09 19.97
N PRO A 4 8.00 -1.20 20.48
CA PRO A 4 8.68 -2.49 20.38
C PRO A 4 9.15 -2.68 18.95
N SER A 5 10.32 -3.26 18.76
CA SER A 5 10.91 -3.46 17.44
C SER A 5 10.11 -4.53 16.67
N LEU A 6 8.92 -4.15 16.20
CA LEU A 6 8.17 -4.95 15.24
C LEU A 6 9.05 -5.07 14.00
N ASN A 7 9.51 -6.27 13.71
CA ASN A 7 10.25 -6.53 12.48
C ASN A 7 9.26 -6.62 11.30
N LEU A 8 8.75 -5.44 10.89
CA LEU A 8 7.80 -5.30 9.77
C LEU A 8 8.50 -5.16 8.41
N VAL A 9 9.82 -5.31 8.39
CA VAL A 9 10.60 -5.36 7.15
C VAL A 9 10.70 -6.81 6.70
N SER A 10 10.41 -7.06 5.42
CA SER A 10 10.47 -8.40 4.84
C SER A 10 11.89 -8.98 4.90
N ASP A 11 12.04 -10.15 5.54
CA ASP A 11 13.27 -10.94 5.59
C ASP A 11 13.02 -12.30 4.93
N CYS A 12 13.35 -12.38 3.63
CA CYS A 12 13.16 -13.60 2.85
C CYS A 12 14.13 -14.73 3.27
N GLY A 13 15.27 -14.42 3.91
CA GLY A 13 16.21 -15.41 4.40
C GLY A 13 15.69 -16.21 5.60
N SER A 14 14.77 -15.63 6.38
CA SER A 14 14.12 -16.27 7.52
C SER A 14 12.70 -16.77 7.21
N CYS A 15 12.29 -16.74 5.92
CA CYS A 15 10.94 -17.13 5.49
C CYS A 15 10.98 -18.43 4.68
N PHE A 16 9.99 -19.29 4.82
CA PHE A 16 9.84 -20.51 4.02
C PHE A 16 9.25 -20.27 2.63
N GLY A 17 9.50 -19.09 2.02
CA GLY A 17 9.05 -18.74 0.68
C GLY A 17 7.53 -18.60 0.57
N LEU A 18 6.84 -18.15 1.62
CA LEU A 18 5.38 -18.20 1.73
C LEU A 18 4.66 -17.38 0.65
N CYS A 19 5.17 -16.23 0.24
CA CYS A 19 4.60 -15.49 -0.90
C CYS A 19 4.70 -16.29 -2.21
N CYS A 20 5.77 -17.10 -2.37
CA CYS A 20 6.01 -17.94 -3.54
C CYS A 20 5.16 -19.21 -3.57
N VAL A 21 4.60 -19.65 -2.44
CA VAL A 21 3.79 -20.88 -2.38
C VAL A 21 2.33 -20.60 -2.07
N ALA A 22 2.01 -19.82 -1.05
CA ALA A 22 0.64 -19.63 -0.57
C ALA A 22 -0.23 -18.83 -1.57
N LEU A 23 0.32 -17.78 -2.19
CA LEU A 23 -0.46 -16.86 -3.00
C LEU A 23 -0.62 -17.34 -4.45
N PRO A 24 -1.83 -17.24 -5.04
CA PRO A 24 -2.04 -17.47 -6.47
C PRO A 24 -1.62 -16.25 -7.28
N PHE A 25 -1.31 -16.46 -8.56
CA PHE A 25 -1.25 -15.39 -9.55
C PHE A 25 -1.64 -15.90 -10.94
N ALA A 26 -2.14 -14.98 -11.78
CA ALA A 26 -2.56 -15.26 -13.14
C ALA A 26 -1.61 -14.63 -14.16
N ALA A 27 -1.39 -15.29 -15.27
CA ALA A 27 -0.63 -14.75 -16.40
C ALA A 27 -1.28 -13.45 -16.91
N GLY A 28 -0.45 -12.44 -17.14
CA GLY A 28 -0.87 -11.10 -17.56
C GLY A 28 0.29 -10.12 -17.55
N THR A 29 0.00 -8.86 -17.30
CA THR A 29 1.02 -7.79 -17.21
C THR A 29 1.99 -7.99 -16.04
N ASP A 30 1.51 -8.58 -14.94
CA ASP A 30 2.26 -8.67 -13.68
C ASP A 30 3.00 -10.01 -13.53
N PHE A 31 2.58 -11.05 -14.26
CA PHE A 31 3.16 -12.39 -14.16
C PHE A 31 3.19 -13.11 -15.51
N ALA A 32 4.32 -13.71 -15.85
CA ALA A 32 4.49 -14.45 -17.10
C ALA A 32 3.72 -15.80 -17.16
N VAL A 33 3.24 -16.29 -16.01
CA VAL A 33 2.61 -17.62 -15.88
C VAL A 33 1.46 -17.62 -14.88
N ASN A 34 0.59 -18.64 -14.98
CA ASN A 34 -0.39 -18.94 -13.95
C ASN A 34 0.24 -19.75 -12.82
N LYS A 35 -0.18 -19.51 -11.59
CA LYS A 35 0.15 -20.30 -10.40
C LYS A 35 -1.06 -20.42 -9.49
N ALA A 36 -1.44 -21.62 -9.12
CA ALA A 36 -2.48 -21.85 -8.11
C ALA A 36 -1.96 -21.55 -6.71
N ALA A 37 -2.89 -21.22 -5.78
CA ALA A 37 -2.57 -21.15 -4.36
C ALA A 37 -2.05 -22.50 -3.85
N GLY A 38 -1.11 -22.49 -2.91
CA GLY A 38 -0.51 -23.69 -2.35
C GLY A 38 0.46 -24.45 -3.27
N THR A 39 0.62 -23.98 -4.52
CA THR A 39 1.60 -24.56 -5.46
C THR A 39 2.89 -23.74 -5.43
N PRO A 40 4.07 -24.35 -5.21
CA PRO A 40 5.32 -23.61 -5.26
C PRO A 40 5.57 -22.94 -6.60
N CYS A 41 6.02 -21.69 -6.59
CA CYS A 41 6.53 -21.02 -7.77
C CYS A 41 7.71 -21.80 -8.34
N ARG A 42 7.80 -21.93 -9.67
CA ARG A 42 8.92 -22.62 -10.35
C ARG A 42 10.29 -21.99 -10.08
N ASN A 43 10.32 -20.75 -9.62
CA ASN A 43 11.53 -20.00 -9.29
C ASN A 43 11.93 -20.11 -7.81
N LEU A 44 11.15 -20.86 -6.99
CA LEU A 44 11.44 -21.08 -5.58
C LEU A 44 12.47 -22.20 -5.41
N GLY A 45 13.64 -21.84 -4.89
CA GLY A 45 14.72 -22.77 -4.60
C GLY A 45 14.43 -23.79 -3.48
N THR A 46 15.31 -24.75 -3.32
CA THR A 46 15.24 -25.74 -2.22
C THR A 46 15.51 -25.10 -0.86
N ASP A 47 16.20 -23.98 -0.83
CA ASP A 47 16.50 -23.13 0.32
C ASP A 47 15.41 -22.08 0.62
N PHE A 48 14.26 -22.17 -0.05
CA PHE A 48 13.15 -21.21 0.03
C PHE A 48 13.45 -19.80 -0.51
N THR A 49 14.58 -19.57 -1.17
CA THR A 49 14.90 -18.30 -1.81
C THR A 49 14.35 -18.25 -3.24
N CYS A 50 14.12 -17.04 -3.74
CA CYS A 50 13.71 -16.83 -5.12
C CYS A 50 14.92 -16.73 -6.04
N GLY A 51 15.13 -17.71 -6.93
CA GLY A 51 16.26 -17.74 -7.85
C GLY A 51 16.33 -16.62 -8.90
N ILE A 52 15.27 -15.81 -8.99
CA ILE A 52 15.20 -14.66 -9.92
C ILE A 52 14.96 -13.32 -9.20
N HIS A 53 15.14 -13.27 -7.87
CA HIS A 53 14.72 -12.09 -7.06
C HIS A 53 15.28 -10.77 -7.57
N GLU A 54 16.53 -10.75 -8.01
CA GLU A 54 17.18 -9.54 -8.54
C GLU A 54 16.75 -9.16 -9.96
N ARG A 55 16.04 -10.06 -10.68
CA ARG A 55 15.66 -9.91 -12.09
C ARG A 55 14.17 -10.12 -12.32
N LEU A 56 13.34 -9.88 -11.31
CA LEU A 56 11.90 -10.13 -11.36
C LEU A 56 11.22 -9.42 -12.53
N ARG A 57 11.51 -8.14 -12.75
CA ARG A 57 10.92 -7.37 -13.86
C ARG A 57 11.34 -7.91 -15.22
N ASP A 58 12.61 -8.18 -15.41
CA ASP A 58 13.20 -8.64 -16.69
C ASP A 58 12.75 -10.07 -17.06
N THR A 59 12.34 -10.85 -16.05
CA THR A 59 11.90 -12.24 -16.22
C THR A 59 10.38 -12.41 -16.26
N GLY A 60 9.62 -11.29 -16.28
CA GLY A 60 8.17 -11.31 -16.40
C GLY A 60 7.42 -11.50 -15.08
N PHE A 61 8.00 -11.08 -13.94
CA PHE A 61 7.39 -11.14 -12.63
C PHE A 61 7.37 -9.75 -11.92
N PRO A 62 6.99 -8.66 -12.62
CA PRO A 62 6.93 -7.33 -11.98
C PRO A 62 5.98 -7.30 -10.77
N GLY A 63 4.92 -8.11 -10.75
CA GLY A 63 4.01 -8.22 -9.61
C GLY A 63 4.68 -8.64 -8.30
N CYS A 64 5.80 -9.41 -8.36
CA CYS A 64 6.55 -9.73 -7.16
C CYS A 64 7.34 -8.53 -6.60
N THR A 65 7.71 -7.54 -7.42
CA THR A 65 8.46 -6.35 -6.96
C THR A 65 7.59 -5.39 -6.18
N VAL A 66 6.27 -5.42 -6.40
CA VAL A 66 5.29 -4.54 -5.75
C VAL A 66 4.59 -5.22 -4.57
N TYR A 67 4.96 -6.46 -4.27
CA TYR A 67 4.43 -7.18 -3.13
C TYR A 67 5.27 -6.92 -1.88
N ASP A 68 4.61 -6.61 -0.77
CA ASP A 68 5.23 -6.52 0.55
C ASP A 68 4.46 -7.39 1.55
N CYS A 69 5.16 -8.23 2.27
CA CYS A 69 4.59 -9.05 3.32
C CYS A 69 4.65 -8.39 4.71
N PHE A 70 5.25 -7.21 4.83
CA PHE A 70 5.42 -6.50 6.10
C PHE A 70 6.00 -7.41 7.21
N GLY A 71 6.94 -8.28 6.87
CA GLY A 71 7.53 -9.21 7.83
C GLY A 71 6.67 -10.44 8.19
N ALA A 72 5.47 -10.57 7.63
CA ALA A 72 4.59 -11.72 7.94
C ALA A 72 5.21 -13.07 7.53
N GLY A 73 6.02 -13.10 6.48
CA GLY A 73 6.68 -14.33 6.02
C GLY A 73 7.57 -14.95 7.09
N GLN A 74 8.52 -14.19 7.62
CA GLN A 74 9.38 -14.67 8.70
C GLN A 74 8.63 -14.88 10.01
N HIS A 75 7.62 -14.05 10.31
CA HIS A 75 6.81 -14.22 11.52
C HIS A 75 6.08 -15.58 11.50
N VAL A 76 5.37 -15.90 10.43
CA VAL A 76 4.68 -17.19 10.28
C VAL A 76 5.68 -18.34 10.32
N SER A 77 6.79 -18.23 9.60
CA SER A 77 7.80 -19.27 9.53
C SER A 77 8.45 -19.55 10.88
N GLN A 78 8.92 -18.53 11.58
CA GLN A 78 9.77 -18.67 12.76
C GLN A 78 8.99 -18.66 14.07
N VAL A 79 7.91 -17.86 14.15
CA VAL A 79 7.13 -17.70 15.38
C VAL A 79 5.92 -18.63 15.38
N THR A 80 5.00 -18.49 14.41
CA THR A 80 3.75 -19.23 14.42
C THR A 80 3.97 -20.74 14.24
N PHE A 81 4.93 -21.16 13.38
CA PHE A 81 5.23 -22.56 13.13
C PHE A 81 6.60 -23.01 13.70
N GLY A 82 7.23 -22.19 14.57
CA GLY A 82 8.40 -22.59 15.36
C GLY A 82 9.62 -23.01 14.54
N GLY A 83 9.82 -22.46 13.34
CA GLY A 83 10.96 -22.75 12.49
C GLY A 83 10.89 -24.07 11.73
N ARG A 84 9.76 -24.82 11.80
CA ARG A 84 9.55 -26.04 11.00
C ARG A 84 8.90 -25.69 9.66
N SER A 85 9.60 -26.00 8.58
CA SER A 85 9.13 -25.70 7.24
C SER A 85 7.98 -26.62 6.78
N TRP A 86 7.16 -26.12 5.86
CA TRP A 86 6.10 -26.91 5.22
C TRP A 86 6.63 -28.10 4.40
N ARG A 87 7.94 -28.15 4.09
CA ARG A 87 8.58 -29.30 3.44
C ARG A 87 8.95 -30.39 4.45
N GLU A 88 9.37 -29.99 5.66
CA GLU A 88 9.71 -30.91 6.77
C GLU A 88 8.46 -31.41 7.50
N ALA A 89 7.39 -30.62 7.50
CA ALA A 89 6.11 -30.92 8.13
C ALA A 89 4.95 -30.73 7.12
N PRO A 90 4.82 -31.60 6.10
CA PRO A 90 3.79 -31.47 5.06
C PRO A 90 2.37 -31.41 5.60
N GLU A 91 2.10 -31.97 6.77
CA GLU A 91 0.82 -31.91 7.49
C GLU A 91 0.43 -30.49 7.89
N SER A 92 1.41 -29.61 8.11
CA SER A 92 1.17 -28.19 8.48
C SER A 92 1.04 -27.25 7.26
N ALA A 93 1.36 -27.73 6.06
CA ALA A 93 1.49 -26.90 4.87
C ALA A 93 0.20 -26.10 4.56
N ALA A 94 -0.95 -26.79 4.54
CA ALA A 94 -2.23 -26.13 4.24
C ALA A 94 -2.52 -25.00 5.23
N THR A 95 -2.43 -25.30 6.52
CA THR A 95 -2.69 -24.31 7.59
C THR A 95 -1.71 -23.14 7.52
N MET A 96 -0.41 -23.42 7.28
CA MET A 96 0.62 -22.38 7.13
C MET A 96 0.30 -21.43 5.97
N PHE A 97 -0.21 -21.97 4.85
CA PHE A 97 -0.55 -21.17 3.66
C PHE A 97 -1.84 -20.34 3.85
N GLU A 98 -2.77 -20.82 4.67
CA GLU A 98 -3.99 -20.08 5.04
C GLU A 98 -3.71 -18.99 6.09
N VAL A 99 -2.85 -19.25 7.05
CA VAL A 99 -2.44 -18.29 8.09
C VAL A 99 -1.66 -17.10 7.50
N PHE A 100 -0.79 -17.35 6.53
CA PHE A 100 0.11 -16.33 6.00
C PHE A 100 -0.61 -15.06 5.48
N PRO A 101 -1.66 -15.12 4.64
CA PRO A 101 -2.36 -13.93 4.18
C PRO A 101 -3.11 -13.18 5.29
N VAL A 102 -3.52 -13.87 6.37
CA VAL A 102 -4.14 -13.24 7.55
C VAL A 102 -3.10 -12.43 8.29
N VAL A 103 -1.97 -13.03 8.66
CA VAL A 103 -0.87 -12.35 9.36
C VAL A 103 -0.34 -11.19 8.52
N ARG A 104 -0.20 -11.35 7.21
CA ARG A 104 0.21 -10.25 6.32
C ARG A 104 -0.73 -9.04 6.42
N GLN A 105 -2.05 -9.26 6.48
CA GLN A 105 -3.01 -8.17 6.63
C GLN A 105 -2.92 -7.50 8.01
N LEU A 106 -2.69 -8.27 9.07
CA LEU A 106 -2.47 -7.73 10.42
C LEU A 106 -1.16 -6.92 10.48
N HIS A 107 -0.07 -7.41 9.88
CA HIS A 107 1.21 -6.70 9.82
C HIS A 107 1.12 -5.38 9.01
N GLU A 108 0.34 -5.34 7.94
CA GLU A 108 0.05 -4.09 7.24
C GLU A 108 -0.63 -3.06 8.16
N LEU A 109 -1.57 -3.48 9.00
CA LEU A 109 -2.21 -2.61 9.99
C LEU A 109 -1.22 -2.15 11.06
N LEU A 110 -0.34 -3.03 11.53
CA LEU A 110 0.74 -2.68 12.46
C LEU A 110 1.66 -1.60 11.87
N TRP A 111 2.01 -1.72 10.59
CA TRP A 111 2.78 -0.70 9.88
C TRP A 111 2.11 0.68 9.96
N TYR A 112 0.83 0.77 9.59
CA TYR A 112 0.10 2.03 9.63
C TYR A 112 -0.10 2.58 11.05
N LEU A 113 -0.37 1.72 12.04
CA LEU A 113 -0.53 2.12 13.43
C LEU A 113 0.77 2.64 14.03
N ALA A 114 1.89 1.96 13.75
CA ALA A 114 3.22 2.39 14.18
C ALA A 114 3.57 3.76 13.58
N GLU A 115 3.32 3.97 12.30
CA GLU A 115 3.53 5.25 11.63
C GLU A 115 2.65 6.35 12.23
N ALA A 116 1.34 6.10 12.44
CA ALA A 116 0.42 7.07 13.04
C ALA A 116 0.86 7.55 14.42
N LEU A 117 1.51 6.70 15.21
CA LEU A 117 2.06 7.04 16.52
C LEU A 117 3.27 7.97 16.45
N THR A 118 3.91 8.13 15.29
CA THR A 118 5.00 9.10 15.08
C THR A 118 4.49 10.52 14.84
N PHE A 119 3.24 10.69 14.45
CA PHE A 119 2.66 11.98 14.09
C PHE A 119 2.38 12.84 15.34
N ALA A 120 3.14 13.91 15.56
CA ALA A 120 2.94 14.79 16.70
C ALA A 120 1.52 15.42 16.76
N PRO A 121 0.90 15.85 15.64
CA PRO A 121 -0.47 16.35 15.68
C PRO A 121 -1.53 15.31 16.06
N ALA A 122 -1.24 14.01 15.88
CA ALA A 122 -2.14 12.92 16.24
C ALA A 122 -2.11 12.53 17.72
N ARG A 123 -1.34 13.22 18.59
CA ARG A 123 -1.26 12.97 20.04
C ARG A 123 -2.61 12.79 20.73
N PRO A 124 -3.69 13.52 20.40
CA PRO A 124 -5.00 13.32 21.03
C PRO A 124 -5.56 11.91 20.89
N VAL A 125 -5.17 11.15 19.86
CA VAL A 125 -5.63 9.78 19.58
C VAL A 125 -4.56 8.71 19.84
N HIS A 126 -3.35 9.06 20.30
CA HIS A 126 -2.27 8.11 20.54
C HIS A 126 -2.63 7.02 21.55
N GLY A 127 -3.48 7.31 22.55
CA GLY A 127 -3.93 6.28 23.51
C GLY A 127 -4.77 5.18 22.84
N GLU A 128 -5.62 5.55 21.89
CA GLU A 128 -6.44 4.61 21.14
C GLU A 128 -5.59 3.86 20.10
N LEU A 129 -4.67 4.55 19.41
CA LEU A 129 -3.74 3.94 18.47
C LEU A 129 -2.85 2.89 19.14
N ARG A 130 -2.33 3.13 20.36
CA ARG A 130 -1.54 2.14 21.10
C ARG A 130 -2.36 0.89 21.44
N ARG A 131 -3.57 1.05 21.93
CA ARG A 131 -4.45 -0.10 22.22
C ARG A 131 -4.75 -0.91 20.96
N ALA A 132 -4.98 -0.24 19.82
CA ALA A 132 -5.18 -0.92 18.54
C ALA A 132 -3.93 -1.63 18.07
N LEU A 133 -2.74 -1.05 18.27
CA LEU A 133 -1.45 -1.67 17.98
C LEU A 133 -1.27 -2.94 18.80
N GLU A 134 -1.39 -2.85 20.13
CA GLU A 134 -1.25 -3.97 21.08
C GLU A 134 -2.23 -5.10 20.76
N GLU A 135 -3.48 -4.76 20.44
CA GLU A 135 -4.48 -5.76 20.03
C GLU A 135 -4.13 -6.43 18.71
N THR A 136 -3.64 -5.66 17.72
CA THR A 136 -3.24 -6.21 16.42
C THR A 136 -2.01 -7.13 16.58
N GLU A 137 -1.05 -6.76 17.45
CA GLU A 137 0.09 -7.63 17.80
C GLU A 137 -0.37 -8.94 18.44
N ARG A 138 -1.29 -8.85 19.39
CA ARG A 138 -1.86 -10.02 20.06
C ARG A 138 -2.55 -10.96 19.08
N LEU A 139 -3.34 -10.41 18.13
CA LEU A 139 -4.01 -11.19 17.08
C LEU A 139 -3.00 -11.87 16.14
N ALA A 140 -1.93 -11.19 15.78
CA ALA A 140 -0.90 -11.75 14.90
C ALA A 140 -0.03 -12.83 15.59
N ALA A 141 0.07 -12.79 16.93
CA ALA A 141 0.87 -13.73 17.74
C ALA A 141 0.08 -14.94 18.23
N GLY A 142 -1.19 -15.10 17.85
CA GLY A 142 -2.04 -16.23 18.22
C GLY A 142 -1.58 -17.58 17.65
N THR A 143 -2.23 -18.66 18.09
CA THR A 143 -2.10 -19.97 17.44
C THR A 143 -2.64 -19.92 16.02
N PRO A 144 -2.29 -20.89 15.14
CA PRO A 144 -2.87 -20.95 13.79
C PRO A 144 -4.41 -20.89 13.78
N GLU A 145 -5.06 -21.58 14.69
CA GLU A 145 -6.52 -21.63 14.83
C GLU A 145 -7.08 -20.26 15.24
N GLU A 146 -6.45 -19.60 16.21
CA GLU A 146 -6.83 -18.26 16.67
C GLU A 146 -6.66 -17.23 15.56
N ILE A 147 -5.56 -17.29 14.81
CA ILE A 147 -5.29 -16.39 13.67
C ILE A 147 -6.35 -16.57 12.58
N LEU A 148 -6.70 -17.81 12.23
CA LEU A 148 -7.71 -18.10 11.21
C LEU A 148 -9.14 -17.70 11.65
N ALA A 149 -9.38 -17.60 12.96
CA ALA A 149 -10.67 -17.17 13.51
C ALA A 149 -10.82 -15.62 13.56
N VAL A 150 -9.78 -14.86 13.23
CA VAL A 150 -9.83 -13.39 13.27
C VAL A 150 -10.79 -12.84 12.21
N ASP A 151 -11.75 -12.03 12.61
CA ASP A 151 -12.53 -11.20 11.68
C ASP A 151 -11.67 -10.01 11.20
N VAL A 152 -10.82 -10.30 10.20
CA VAL A 152 -9.91 -9.29 9.64
C VAL A 152 -10.65 -8.09 9.05
N PRO A 153 -11.78 -8.23 8.33
CA PRO A 153 -12.57 -7.10 7.86
C PRO A 153 -13.03 -6.16 8.98
N ALA A 154 -13.61 -6.70 10.05
CA ALA A 154 -14.08 -5.90 11.19
C ALA A 154 -12.92 -5.21 11.89
N HIS A 155 -11.81 -5.92 12.14
CA HIS A 155 -10.62 -5.33 12.76
C HIS A 155 -10.00 -4.22 11.90
N ARG A 156 -9.88 -4.45 10.59
CA ARG A 156 -9.40 -3.44 9.62
C ARG A 156 -10.27 -2.19 9.62
N GLN A 157 -11.60 -2.34 9.70
CA GLN A 157 -12.51 -1.20 9.76
C GLN A 157 -12.29 -0.36 11.01
N ALA A 158 -12.18 -0.98 12.19
CA ALA A 158 -11.91 -0.29 13.44
C ALA A 158 -10.58 0.48 13.41
N VAL A 159 -9.52 -0.15 12.90
CA VAL A 159 -8.22 0.50 12.71
C VAL A 159 -8.31 1.64 11.71
N ALA A 160 -9.01 1.46 10.58
CA ALA A 160 -9.15 2.48 9.54
C ALA A 160 -9.80 3.77 10.05
N GLU A 161 -10.76 3.69 10.98
CA GLU A 161 -11.39 4.85 11.63
C GLU A 161 -10.37 5.64 12.48
N LEU A 162 -9.51 4.95 13.23
CA LEU A 162 -8.45 5.58 14.03
C LEU A 162 -7.39 6.25 13.13
N LEU A 163 -6.97 5.57 12.07
CA LEU A 163 -6.02 6.11 11.10
C LEU A 163 -6.60 7.33 10.38
N LEU A 164 -7.91 7.34 10.09
CA LEU A 164 -8.58 8.51 9.50
C LEU A 164 -8.53 9.70 10.45
N ARG A 165 -8.85 9.50 11.73
CA ARG A 165 -8.78 10.56 12.75
C ARG A 165 -7.35 11.10 12.91
N ALA A 166 -6.34 10.23 12.92
CA ALA A 166 -4.93 10.65 12.94
C ALA A 166 -4.56 11.47 11.71
N SER A 167 -4.95 11.02 10.53
CA SER A 167 -4.77 11.73 9.25
C SER A 167 -5.41 13.12 9.27
N GLU A 168 -6.66 13.23 9.72
CA GLU A 168 -7.37 14.51 9.80
C GLU A 168 -6.65 15.51 10.69
N LEU A 169 -6.12 15.06 11.84
CA LEU A 169 -5.36 15.91 12.77
C LEU A 169 -4.06 16.43 12.13
N VAL A 170 -3.33 15.59 11.39
CA VAL A 170 -2.11 15.99 10.68
C VAL A 170 -2.42 16.95 9.55
N ARG A 171 -3.37 16.61 8.71
CA ARG A 171 -3.76 17.37 7.54
C ARG A 171 -4.47 18.69 7.86
N ALA A 172 -4.97 18.85 9.09
CA ALA A 172 -5.62 20.10 9.55
C ALA A 172 -4.72 21.34 9.43
N ALA A 173 -3.39 21.16 9.43
CA ALA A 173 -2.42 22.24 9.23
C ALA A 173 -2.47 22.84 7.80
N VAL A 174 -3.05 22.14 6.83
CA VAL A 174 -3.13 22.58 5.43
C VAL A 174 -4.53 23.10 5.13
N PRO A 175 -4.71 24.41 4.90
CA PRO A 175 -6.01 24.96 4.50
C PRO A 175 -6.34 24.59 3.04
N ARG A 176 -7.62 24.44 2.72
CA ARG A 176 -8.12 24.18 1.35
C ARG A 176 -7.53 22.96 0.66
N ARG A 177 -7.22 21.92 1.44
CA ARG A 177 -6.72 20.64 0.94
C ARG A 177 -7.73 19.93 0.03
N ALA A 178 -7.24 19.24 -0.99
CA ALA A 178 -8.07 18.50 -1.93
C ALA A 178 -8.66 17.23 -1.30
N GLU A 179 -9.88 16.89 -1.65
CA GLU A 179 -10.56 15.66 -1.23
C GLU A 179 -10.79 14.76 -2.46
N HIS A 180 -9.97 13.72 -2.55
CA HIS A 180 -9.93 12.74 -3.65
C HIS A 180 -10.05 11.30 -3.14
N ARG A 181 -10.66 11.09 -1.97
CA ARG A 181 -10.85 9.75 -1.40
C ARG A 181 -11.61 8.86 -2.39
N GLY A 182 -11.01 7.73 -2.77
CA GLY A 182 -11.58 6.78 -3.72
C GLY A 182 -11.82 7.34 -5.13
N ALA A 183 -11.22 8.49 -5.46
CA ALA A 183 -11.40 9.11 -6.76
C ALA A 183 -10.74 8.28 -7.86
N ASP A 184 -11.39 8.20 -9.01
CA ASP A 184 -10.78 7.70 -10.24
C ASP A 184 -9.94 8.80 -10.87
N LEU A 185 -8.63 8.70 -10.67
CA LEU A 185 -7.59 9.57 -11.20
C LEU A 185 -6.67 8.82 -12.19
N PHE A 186 -7.18 7.76 -12.82
CA PHE A 186 -6.44 6.99 -13.82
C PHE A 186 -5.92 7.91 -14.94
N GLY A 187 -4.61 7.92 -15.17
CA GLY A 187 -3.97 8.76 -16.19
C GLY A 187 -4.17 10.27 -16.00
N ALA A 188 -4.57 10.72 -14.81
CA ALA A 188 -4.82 12.13 -14.52
C ALA A 188 -3.56 12.99 -14.73
N ARG A 189 -3.73 14.20 -15.24
CA ARG A 189 -2.64 15.16 -15.43
C ARG A 189 -2.54 16.06 -14.21
N LEU A 190 -1.68 15.67 -13.28
CA LEU A 190 -1.46 16.33 -11.98
C LEU A 190 -0.03 16.85 -11.84
N ARG A 191 0.66 17.07 -12.97
CA ARG A 191 2.02 17.61 -13.00
C ARG A 191 2.10 18.95 -12.29
N GLY A 192 2.99 19.07 -11.29
CA GLY A 192 3.19 20.28 -10.50
C GLY A 192 1.99 20.68 -9.64
N ALA A 193 1.01 19.80 -9.45
CA ALA A 193 -0.18 20.08 -8.65
C ALA A 193 0.18 20.29 -7.17
N ASP A 194 -0.49 21.25 -6.52
CA ASP A 194 -0.49 21.36 -5.05
C ASP A 194 -1.50 20.37 -4.48
N LEU A 195 -0.98 19.22 -4.02
CA LEU A 195 -1.72 18.15 -3.35
C LEU A 195 -1.33 18.04 -1.86
N ARG A 196 -0.75 19.09 -1.28
CA ARG A 196 -0.40 19.10 0.14
C ARG A 196 -1.62 18.81 1.00
N GLY A 197 -1.46 17.85 1.90
CA GLY A 197 -2.53 17.42 2.79
C GLY A 197 -3.77 16.87 2.05
N ALA A 198 -3.67 16.52 0.77
CA ALA A 198 -4.78 15.93 0.03
C ALA A 198 -5.22 14.59 0.64
N ASN A 199 -6.51 14.32 0.61
CA ASN A 199 -7.04 12.99 0.92
C ASN A 199 -7.05 12.16 -0.36
N LEU A 200 -6.07 11.29 -0.49
CA LEU A 200 -5.92 10.38 -1.64
C LEU A 200 -6.17 8.90 -1.24
N ARG A 201 -6.80 8.67 -0.07
CA ARG A 201 -7.08 7.30 0.42
C ARG A 201 -7.88 6.50 -0.60
N GLY A 202 -7.32 5.37 -1.03
CA GLY A 202 -7.95 4.49 -2.02
C GLY A 202 -8.14 5.11 -3.40
N ALA A 203 -7.48 6.23 -3.72
CA ALA A 203 -7.56 6.83 -5.05
C ALA A 203 -6.87 5.95 -6.10
N LEU A 204 -7.45 5.84 -7.28
CA LEU A 204 -6.87 5.13 -8.41
C LEU A 204 -5.97 6.09 -9.20
N LEU A 205 -4.70 6.17 -8.83
CA LEU A 205 -3.69 7.02 -9.47
C LEU A 205 -2.86 6.29 -10.53
N VAL A 206 -3.36 5.15 -11.03
CA VAL A 206 -2.66 4.32 -12.03
C VAL A 206 -2.33 5.17 -13.25
N ALA A 207 -1.05 5.17 -13.64
CA ALA A 207 -0.52 5.95 -14.77
C ALA A 207 -0.73 7.48 -14.66
N ALA A 208 -1.09 8.03 -13.51
CA ALA A 208 -1.23 9.47 -13.31
C ALA A 208 0.12 10.20 -13.47
N ASP A 209 0.11 11.38 -14.08
CA ASP A 209 1.30 12.24 -14.17
C ASP A 209 1.34 13.20 -12.96
N LEU A 210 2.07 12.80 -11.92
CA LEU A 210 2.32 13.54 -10.69
C LEU A 210 3.71 14.19 -10.67
N ALA A 211 4.39 14.29 -11.83
CA ALA A 211 5.74 14.83 -11.86
C ALA A 211 5.81 16.25 -11.27
N GLY A 212 6.71 16.45 -10.33
CA GLY A 212 6.88 17.73 -9.61
C GLY A 212 5.70 18.11 -8.72
N ALA A 213 4.74 17.23 -8.46
CA ALA A 213 3.62 17.52 -7.55
C ALA A 213 4.10 17.63 -6.09
N ASP A 214 3.45 18.48 -5.32
CA ASP A 214 3.65 18.59 -3.87
C ASP A 214 2.64 17.69 -3.15
N LEU A 215 3.10 16.54 -2.68
CA LEU A 215 2.32 15.51 -1.97
C LEU A 215 2.61 15.48 -0.46
N ARG A 216 3.29 16.50 0.07
CA ARG A 216 3.58 16.57 1.50
C ARG A 216 2.32 16.53 2.32
N LEU A 217 2.33 15.75 3.41
CA LEU A 217 1.17 15.52 4.28
C LEU A 217 -0.06 14.93 3.56
N ALA A 218 0.05 14.49 2.30
CA ALA A 218 -1.05 13.79 1.63
C ALA A 218 -1.28 12.40 2.24
N ASP A 219 -2.53 11.99 2.41
CA ASP A 219 -2.90 10.67 2.89
C ASP A 219 -3.03 9.70 1.72
N LEU A 220 -2.13 8.73 1.66
CA LEU A 220 -1.98 7.76 0.58
C LEU A 220 -2.38 6.32 0.97
N VAL A 221 -3.09 6.12 2.11
CA VAL A 221 -3.56 4.77 2.49
C VAL A 221 -4.30 4.11 1.32
N GLY A 222 -3.78 2.98 0.86
CA GLY A 222 -4.43 2.19 -0.19
C GLY A 222 -4.56 2.88 -1.54
N ALA A 223 -3.86 4.00 -1.79
CA ALA A 223 -3.81 4.62 -3.11
C ALA A 223 -3.08 3.70 -4.10
N ASP A 224 -3.61 3.55 -5.30
CA ASP A 224 -2.99 2.75 -6.35
C ASP A 224 -2.09 3.61 -7.22
N LEU A 225 -0.78 3.51 -6.98
CA LEU A 225 0.26 4.28 -7.69
C LEU A 225 0.93 3.50 -8.83
N ARG A 226 0.34 2.39 -9.31
CA ARG A 226 0.93 1.61 -10.41
C ARG A 226 1.18 2.50 -11.62
N ASP A 227 2.43 2.47 -12.12
CA ASP A 227 2.90 3.29 -13.25
C ASP A 227 2.72 4.81 -13.10
N ALA A 228 2.33 5.31 -11.94
CA ALA A 228 2.27 6.75 -11.69
C ALA A 228 3.65 7.38 -11.84
N ASN A 229 3.70 8.55 -12.48
CA ASN A 229 4.93 9.32 -12.67
C ASN A 229 5.13 10.27 -11.50
N LEU A 230 6.07 9.95 -10.59
CA LEU A 230 6.45 10.73 -9.42
C LEU A 230 7.76 11.50 -9.62
N ALA A 231 8.31 11.62 -10.85
CA ALA A 231 9.58 12.30 -11.11
C ALA A 231 9.59 13.70 -10.53
N GLY A 232 10.55 14.01 -9.64
CA GLY A 232 10.67 15.31 -8.96
C GLY A 232 9.54 15.65 -7.99
N ALA A 233 8.60 14.73 -7.71
CA ALA A 233 7.53 14.97 -6.73
C ALA A 233 8.08 15.02 -5.30
N ASP A 234 7.43 15.78 -4.43
CA ASP A 234 7.75 15.85 -3.01
C ASP A 234 6.73 15.06 -2.18
N LEU A 235 7.16 13.89 -1.70
CA LEU A 235 6.40 13.00 -0.81
C LEU A 235 6.92 13.06 0.64
N THR A 236 7.81 14.00 0.97
CA THR A 236 8.25 14.16 2.37
C THR A 236 7.04 14.36 3.27
N GLU A 237 7.00 13.64 4.41
CA GLU A 237 5.87 13.66 5.34
C GLU A 237 4.53 13.16 4.75
N ALA A 238 4.51 12.55 3.55
CA ALA A 238 3.31 11.86 3.06
C ALA A 238 2.90 10.76 4.05
N LEU A 239 1.59 10.63 4.30
CA LEU A 239 1.06 9.75 5.33
C LEU A 239 0.74 8.37 4.74
N PHE A 240 1.16 7.34 5.44
CA PHE A 240 0.80 5.94 5.16
C PHE A 240 1.21 5.44 3.76
N LEU A 241 2.25 6.04 3.21
CA LEU A 241 2.87 5.55 1.99
C LEU A 241 3.69 4.30 2.30
N THR A 242 3.58 3.28 1.45
CA THR A 242 4.31 2.01 1.60
C THR A 242 5.41 1.85 0.55
N GLN A 243 6.40 1.00 0.85
CA GLN A 243 7.44 0.66 -0.11
C GLN A 243 6.86 -0.01 -1.37
N ALA A 244 5.84 -0.84 -1.23
CA ALA A 244 5.13 -1.48 -2.33
C ALA A 244 4.51 -0.48 -3.31
N GLN A 245 3.92 0.61 -2.81
CA GLN A 245 3.38 1.68 -3.65
C GLN A 245 4.48 2.40 -4.44
N LEU A 246 5.63 2.69 -3.80
CA LEU A 246 6.79 3.27 -4.49
C LEU A 246 7.37 2.32 -5.53
N ASN A 247 7.49 1.03 -5.20
CA ASN A 247 7.98 0.02 -6.12
C ASN A 247 7.06 -0.13 -7.36
N ALA A 248 5.79 0.18 -7.23
CA ALA A 248 4.83 0.15 -8.33
C ALA A 248 4.87 1.40 -9.20
N ALA A 249 5.39 2.52 -8.69
CA ALA A 249 5.46 3.80 -9.36
C ALA A 249 6.78 3.99 -10.14
N ARG A 250 6.84 5.09 -10.89
CA ARG A 250 8.04 5.58 -11.56
C ARG A 250 8.46 6.91 -10.94
N GLY A 251 9.71 7.04 -10.60
CA GLY A 251 10.29 8.26 -10.04
C GLY A 251 11.71 8.46 -10.55
N ASP A 252 12.41 9.45 -10.01
CA ASP A 252 13.79 9.76 -10.39
C ASP A 252 14.63 10.21 -9.18
N ALA A 253 15.87 10.68 -9.44
CA ALA A 253 16.77 11.17 -8.41
C ALA A 253 16.24 12.41 -7.68
N ALA A 254 15.37 13.21 -8.28
CA ALA A 254 14.81 14.42 -7.71
C ALA A 254 13.56 14.16 -6.85
N THR A 255 12.97 12.95 -6.92
CA THR A 255 11.81 12.56 -6.10
C THR A 255 12.21 12.49 -4.63
N ARG A 256 11.49 13.21 -3.78
CA ARG A 256 11.71 13.24 -2.33
C ARG A 256 10.78 12.28 -1.62
N LEU A 257 11.34 11.43 -0.76
CA LEU A 257 10.62 10.36 -0.07
C LEU A 257 10.58 10.60 1.44
N PRO A 258 9.58 10.02 2.16
CA PRO A 258 9.64 9.90 3.60
C PRO A 258 10.90 9.16 4.05
N ALA A 259 11.48 9.55 5.20
CA ALA A 259 12.74 9.00 5.69
C ALA A 259 12.73 7.48 5.95
N ALA A 260 11.56 6.90 6.19
CA ALA A 260 11.39 5.47 6.45
C ALA A 260 11.39 4.60 5.17
N LEU A 261 11.30 5.23 3.98
CA LEU A 261 11.17 4.53 2.71
C LEU A 261 12.43 4.70 1.86
N GLN A 262 12.70 3.71 1.03
CA GLN A 262 13.87 3.68 0.16
C GLN A 262 13.49 3.97 -1.29
N ARG A 263 14.41 4.61 -2.03
CA ARG A 263 14.27 4.76 -3.47
C ARG A 263 14.29 3.38 -4.13
N PRO A 264 13.28 3.06 -4.96
CA PRO A 264 13.30 1.81 -5.73
C PRO A 264 14.49 1.74 -6.68
N ALA A 265 15.17 0.60 -6.74
CA ALA A 265 16.38 0.41 -7.54
C ALA A 265 16.15 0.58 -9.07
N HIS A 266 14.90 0.48 -9.54
CA HIS A 266 14.56 0.67 -10.96
C HIS A 266 14.32 2.14 -11.34
N TRP A 267 14.36 3.08 -10.38
CA TRP A 267 14.28 4.50 -10.67
C TRP A 267 15.65 5.01 -11.15
N PRO A 268 15.69 5.82 -12.23
CA PRO A 268 16.97 6.35 -12.74
C PRO A 268 17.63 7.26 -11.71
N ASP A 269 18.96 7.25 -11.70
CA ASP A 269 19.80 8.11 -10.84
C ASP A 269 19.91 9.56 -11.37
N THR A 270 19.32 9.85 -12.52
CA THR A 270 19.28 11.17 -13.14
C THR A 270 17.88 11.76 -13.03
N ALA A 271 17.79 13.09 -12.91
CA ALA A 271 16.52 13.82 -13.00
C ALA A 271 16.14 13.97 -14.48
N GLU A 272 15.63 12.92 -15.08
CA GLU A 272 15.15 12.95 -16.47
C GLU A 272 13.62 12.99 -16.52
N ALA A 273 13.08 13.77 -17.47
CA ALA A 273 11.65 13.75 -17.74
C ALA A 273 11.25 12.36 -18.25
N LEU A 274 10.61 11.58 -17.39
CA LEU A 274 10.09 10.28 -17.78
C LEU A 274 9.02 10.44 -18.88
N PRO A 275 9.03 9.59 -19.91
CA PRO A 275 8.00 9.63 -20.95
C PRO A 275 6.61 9.42 -20.30
N PRO A 276 5.54 10.00 -20.89
CA PRO A 276 4.19 9.76 -20.37
C PRO A 276 3.89 8.27 -20.36
N ALA A 277 3.10 7.83 -19.36
CA ALA A 277 2.69 6.44 -19.27
C ALA A 277 1.92 6.04 -20.55
N PRO A 278 2.14 4.83 -21.09
CA PRO A 278 1.39 4.35 -22.23
C PRO A 278 -0.10 4.29 -21.87
N GLY A 279 -0.95 5.08 -22.52
CA GLY A 279 -2.40 5.04 -22.36
C GLY A 279 -3.10 6.27 -21.73
N GLY A 280 -2.39 7.36 -21.44
CA GLY A 280 -2.96 8.58 -20.86
C GLY A 280 -4.03 9.23 -21.75
N GLY A 281 -5.30 8.83 -21.57
CA GLY A 281 -6.46 9.40 -22.24
C GLY A 281 -7.15 10.45 -21.37
N ARG A 282 -7.51 11.56 -22.00
CA ARG A 282 -8.46 12.64 -21.65
C ARG A 282 -8.69 12.93 -20.15
N ALA A 283 -8.39 14.17 -19.76
CA ALA A 283 -8.78 14.76 -18.48
C ALA A 283 -10.27 14.53 -18.18
N PRO A 284 -10.65 14.27 -16.93
CA PRO A 284 -12.06 14.17 -16.54
C PRO A 284 -12.77 15.52 -16.81
N ARG A 285 -13.84 15.46 -17.60
CA ARG A 285 -14.73 16.64 -17.79
C ARG A 285 -15.38 16.92 -16.45
N THR A 286 -15.01 18.03 -15.81
CA THR A 286 -15.77 18.56 -14.68
C THR A 286 -17.21 18.78 -15.16
N SER A 287 -18.15 18.02 -14.59
CA SER A 287 -19.57 18.17 -14.86
C SER A 287 -20.02 19.55 -14.37
N ARG A 288 -20.17 20.50 -15.29
CA ARG A 288 -20.89 21.75 -15.03
C ARG A 288 -22.34 21.39 -14.64
N LYS A 289 -22.72 21.70 -13.41
CA LYS A 289 -24.13 21.68 -13.00
C LYS A 289 -24.97 22.52 -13.97
N PRO A 290 -26.10 22.02 -14.44
CA PRO A 290 -27.04 22.87 -15.21
C PRO A 290 -27.58 23.97 -14.30
N GLN A 291 -27.40 25.23 -14.71
CA GLN A 291 -28.10 26.34 -14.11
C GLN A 291 -29.60 26.21 -14.46
N SER A 292 -30.42 26.01 -13.46
CA SER A 292 -31.89 26.11 -13.59
C SER A 292 -32.28 27.54 -13.87
N GLY A 293 -32.53 27.86 -15.14
CA GLY A 293 -33.12 29.11 -15.56
C GLY A 293 -34.57 29.19 -15.12
N GLY A 294 -34.87 30.01 -14.12
CA GLY A 294 -36.23 30.39 -13.76
C GLY A 294 -36.87 31.21 -14.88
N ARG A 295 -37.92 30.66 -15.49
CA ARG A 295 -38.88 31.46 -16.30
C ARG A 295 -40.07 31.77 -15.42
N SER A 296 -40.18 33.04 -15.03
CA SER A 296 -41.39 33.66 -14.50
C SER A 296 -42.46 33.76 -15.60
N GLY A 297 -43.50 32.94 -15.50
CA GLY A 297 -44.71 33.06 -16.29
C GLY A 297 -45.77 33.87 -15.55
N ARG A 298 -46.09 35.07 -16.02
CA ARG A 298 -47.24 35.87 -15.59
C ARG A 298 -48.55 35.18 -16.00
N PRO A 299 -49.61 35.19 -15.18
CA PRO A 299 -50.92 34.75 -15.61
C PRO A 299 -51.66 35.89 -16.37
N ARG A 300 -52.20 35.60 -17.56
CA ARG A 300 -53.20 36.42 -18.22
C ARG A 300 -54.59 36.03 -17.71
N ARG A 301 -55.35 37.10 -17.28
CA ARG A 301 -56.75 37.01 -17.01
C ARG A 301 -57.55 36.87 -18.34
N ARG A 302 -58.47 35.95 -18.35
CA ARG A 302 -59.91 36.10 -18.70
C ARG A 302 -60.66 34.90 -18.16
#